data_df4e4bf16022e0ca64bd9e54f5d21bf3
#
_entry.id   df4e4bf16022e0ca64bd9e54f5d21bf3
#
_cell.length_a   1.000
_cell.length_b   1.000
_cell.length_c   1.000
_cell.angle_alpha   90.00
_cell.angle_beta   90.00
_cell.angle_gamma   90.00
#
_symmetry.space_group_name_H-M   'P 1'
#
loop_
_entity.id
_entity.type
_entity.pdbx_description
1 polymer ?
#
loop_
_entity_poly.entity_id
_entity_poly.type
_entity_poly.pdbx_seq_one_letter_code
_entity_poly.pdbx_strand_id
1 'polypeptide(L)'
;MKIGIISDSLRLDFADSIKKAASLCASGVQKYLTFGELQAENLTSAKIAEVKDIMNSNGLVFSAICGDFGPDFTQRESIDRSKLIIEKAKELGCSIVTTHIGHLTDEDTPRMEEYRKGVYELACFADSLGSWFAAETGTETAAVLRKFLDSVNHKGFGVNFDPANLVMCADDDPVQGVHLLKDYIVHTHAKDGVRNPDASFLEVPLGKGGVDFDKYLAALNEIGYKGYLTIEREVGDNPAADIKMAVDFLHEKLDKLGIGVEK
;
A
#
# COMPACT_ATOMS: atom_id res chain seq x y z
N MET A 1 10.73 3.35 11.91
CA MET A 1 9.85 2.78 10.88
C MET A 1 9.77 1.27 11.06
N LYS A 2 8.80 0.60 10.46
CA LYS A 2 8.59 -0.87 10.56
C LYS A 2 8.75 -1.50 9.19
N ILE A 3 9.10 -2.79 9.14
CA ILE A 3 9.19 -3.52 7.86
C ILE A 3 7.99 -4.43 7.72
N GLY A 4 7.26 -4.26 6.63
CA GLY A 4 6.14 -5.10 6.20
C GLY A 4 6.45 -5.88 4.94
N ILE A 5 5.63 -6.89 4.66
CA ILE A 5 5.72 -7.69 3.42
C ILE A 5 4.30 -7.89 2.87
N ILE A 6 4.10 -7.74 1.57
CA ILE A 6 2.89 -8.23 0.91
C ILE A 6 2.97 -9.75 0.88
N SER A 7 2.07 -10.43 1.61
CA SER A 7 2.09 -11.89 1.71
C SER A 7 1.92 -12.60 0.37
N ASP A 8 1.13 -12.01 -0.51
CA ASP A 8 0.87 -12.54 -1.86
C ASP A 8 2.12 -12.51 -2.75
N SER A 9 3.04 -11.56 -2.52
CA SER A 9 4.33 -11.52 -3.21
C SER A 9 5.19 -12.76 -2.97
N LEU A 10 4.98 -13.47 -1.85
CA LEU A 10 5.70 -14.72 -1.56
C LEU A 10 5.22 -15.91 -2.40
N ARG A 11 4.05 -15.82 -3.04
CA ARG A 11 3.44 -16.88 -3.89
C ARG A 11 3.28 -18.22 -3.17
N LEU A 12 2.97 -18.17 -1.87
CA LEU A 12 2.67 -19.29 -1.00
C LEU A 12 1.21 -19.24 -0.56
N ASP A 13 0.69 -20.32 0.01
CA ASP A 13 -0.57 -20.24 0.75
C ASP A 13 -0.45 -19.27 1.95
N PHE A 14 -1.60 -18.86 2.51
CA PHE A 14 -1.61 -17.83 3.53
C PHE A 14 -0.77 -18.21 4.76
N ALA A 15 -0.97 -19.40 5.32
CA ALA A 15 -0.28 -19.81 6.54
C ALA A 15 1.23 -19.90 6.36
N ASP A 16 1.70 -20.40 5.22
CA ASP A 16 3.12 -20.52 4.90
C ASP A 16 3.74 -19.17 4.54
N SER A 17 2.98 -18.27 3.89
CA SER A 17 3.42 -16.91 3.64
C SER A 17 3.64 -16.13 4.95
N ILE A 18 2.76 -16.31 5.95
CA ILE A 18 2.89 -15.69 7.27
C ILE A 18 4.12 -16.21 8.03
N LYS A 19 4.31 -17.54 8.07
CA LYS A 19 5.52 -18.13 8.65
C LYS A 19 6.78 -17.63 7.96
N LYS A 20 6.75 -17.53 6.63
CA LYS A 20 7.88 -17.03 5.84
C LYS A 20 8.16 -15.55 6.15
N ALA A 21 7.15 -14.70 6.18
CA ALA A 21 7.29 -13.28 6.53
C ALA A 21 7.89 -13.11 7.94
N ALA A 22 7.42 -13.88 8.94
CA ALA A 22 7.99 -13.88 10.28
C ALA A 22 9.46 -14.31 10.29
N SER A 23 9.82 -15.35 9.52
CA SER A 23 11.22 -15.81 9.40
C SER A 23 12.14 -14.80 8.73
N LEU A 24 11.60 -13.85 7.97
CA LEU A 24 12.31 -12.74 7.34
C LEU A 24 12.32 -11.48 8.23
N CYS A 25 11.90 -11.59 9.48
CA CYS A 25 11.87 -10.50 10.46
C CYS A 25 10.92 -9.34 10.10
N ALA A 26 9.89 -9.58 9.29
CA ALA A 26 8.81 -8.63 9.14
C ALA A 26 8.06 -8.45 10.46
N SER A 27 7.52 -7.27 10.71
CA SER A 27 6.63 -6.99 11.85
C SER A 27 5.18 -6.77 11.42
N GLY A 28 4.93 -6.62 10.12
CA GLY A 28 3.59 -6.48 9.55
C GLY A 28 3.45 -7.15 8.19
N VAL A 29 2.22 -7.40 7.81
CA VAL A 29 1.86 -8.02 6.54
C VAL A 29 0.74 -7.23 5.89
N GLN A 30 0.84 -7.01 4.58
CA GLN A 30 -0.27 -6.59 3.75
C GLN A 30 -0.84 -7.80 2.99
N LYS A 31 -2.17 -7.88 2.86
CA LYS A 31 -2.87 -9.00 2.22
C LYS A 31 -3.96 -8.51 1.30
N TYR A 32 -4.08 -9.11 0.13
CA TYR A 32 -5.22 -8.90 -0.77
C TYR A 32 -6.47 -9.59 -0.22
N LEU A 33 -7.58 -8.85 -0.13
CA LEU A 33 -8.92 -9.40 0.17
C LEU A 33 -9.84 -9.37 -1.05
N THR A 34 -9.28 -9.34 -2.23
CA THR A 34 -10.04 -9.20 -3.49
C THR A 34 -10.16 -10.49 -4.29
N PHE A 35 -9.39 -11.50 -3.92
CA PHE A 35 -9.37 -12.81 -4.58
C PHE A 35 -8.95 -13.94 -3.62
N GLY A 36 -9.14 -15.17 -4.08
CA GLY A 36 -8.70 -16.39 -3.40
C GLY A 36 -9.50 -16.73 -2.14
N GLU A 37 -8.88 -17.50 -1.26
CA GLU A 37 -9.50 -18.02 -0.04
C GLU A 37 -9.94 -16.90 0.92
N LEU A 38 -9.15 -15.85 1.01
CA LEU A 38 -9.37 -14.71 1.91
C LEU A 38 -10.08 -13.52 1.25
N GLN A 39 -10.71 -13.72 0.08
CA GLN A 39 -11.52 -12.62 -0.45
C GLN A 39 -12.63 -12.23 0.53
N ALA A 40 -12.97 -10.95 0.59
CA ALA A 40 -13.83 -10.38 1.63
C ALA A 40 -15.17 -11.09 1.77
N GLU A 41 -15.74 -11.53 0.65
CA GLU A 41 -17.01 -12.25 0.59
C GLU A 41 -16.98 -13.63 1.27
N ASN A 42 -15.80 -14.24 1.41
CA ASN A 42 -15.59 -15.55 2.04
C ASN A 42 -15.27 -15.47 3.55
N LEU A 43 -15.01 -14.26 4.07
CA LEU A 43 -14.57 -14.07 5.44
C LEU A 43 -15.72 -14.15 6.44
N THR A 44 -16.04 -15.38 6.85
CA THR A 44 -16.93 -15.63 8.00
C THR A 44 -16.22 -15.31 9.32
N SER A 45 -16.97 -15.16 10.42
CA SER A 45 -16.39 -14.92 11.75
C SER A 45 -15.43 -16.05 12.17
N ALA A 46 -15.71 -17.29 11.78
CA ALA A 46 -14.81 -18.44 12.05
C ALA A 46 -13.50 -18.31 11.27
N LYS A 47 -13.58 -17.92 9.98
CA LYS A 47 -12.37 -17.73 9.15
C LYS A 47 -11.53 -16.54 9.63
N ILE A 48 -12.17 -15.45 10.06
CA ILE A 48 -11.47 -14.31 10.67
C ILE A 48 -10.73 -14.73 11.95
N ALA A 49 -11.36 -15.54 12.82
CA ALA A 49 -10.70 -16.05 14.01
C ALA A 49 -9.47 -16.90 13.66
N GLU A 50 -9.60 -17.83 12.70
CA GLU A 50 -8.50 -18.65 12.19
C GLU A 50 -7.33 -17.79 11.67
N VAL A 51 -7.63 -16.80 10.84
CA VAL A 51 -6.63 -15.87 10.27
C VAL A 51 -5.91 -15.11 11.38
N LYS A 52 -6.65 -14.60 12.36
CA LYS A 52 -6.06 -13.89 13.52
C LYS A 52 -5.18 -14.80 14.36
N ASP A 53 -5.56 -16.06 14.56
CA ASP A 53 -4.75 -17.05 15.29
C ASP A 53 -3.44 -17.33 14.55
N ILE A 54 -3.47 -17.48 13.22
CA ILE A 54 -2.27 -17.64 12.39
C ILE A 54 -1.34 -16.41 12.53
N MET A 55 -1.88 -15.19 12.40
CA MET A 55 -1.11 -13.96 12.56
C MET A 55 -0.48 -13.84 13.93
N ASN A 56 -1.27 -14.00 14.99
CA ASN A 56 -0.84 -13.89 16.39
C ASN A 56 0.22 -14.93 16.76
N SER A 57 0.06 -16.18 16.29
CA SER A 57 1.01 -17.27 16.55
C SER A 57 2.39 -17.04 15.92
N ASN A 58 2.46 -16.15 14.92
CA ASN A 58 3.71 -15.76 14.26
C ASN A 58 4.19 -14.36 14.68
N GLY A 59 3.51 -13.71 15.63
CA GLY A 59 3.88 -12.38 16.12
C GLY A 59 3.73 -11.26 15.10
N LEU A 60 2.83 -11.42 14.12
CA LEU A 60 2.58 -10.46 13.04
C LEU A 60 1.21 -9.79 13.17
N VAL A 61 1.11 -8.59 12.61
CA VAL A 61 -0.14 -7.85 12.46
C VAL A 61 -0.37 -7.51 10.98
N PHE A 62 -1.61 -7.21 10.61
CA PHE A 62 -1.86 -6.61 9.30
C PHE A 62 -1.42 -5.14 9.31
N SER A 63 -0.44 -4.79 8.46
CA SER A 63 0.00 -3.40 8.24
C SER A 63 -0.98 -2.63 7.37
N ALA A 64 -1.55 -3.31 6.39
CA ALA A 64 -2.61 -2.83 5.50
C ALA A 64 -3.35 -4.02 4.87
N ILE A 65 -4.51 -3.74 4.32
CA ILE A 65 -5.26 -4.66 3.45
C ILE A 65 -5.27 -4.05 2.04
N CYS A 66 -4.97 -4.86 1.04
CA CYS A 66 -5.16 -4.46 -0.36
C CYS A 66 -6.59 -4.78 -0.80
N GLY A 67 -7.31 -3.73 -1.17
CA GLY A 67 -8.68 -3.78 -1.68
C GLY A 67 -8.76 -3.52 -3.18
N ASP A 68 -7.67 -3.72 -3.91
CA ASP A 68 -7.64 -3.45 -5.35
C ASP A 68 -8.25 -4.61 -6.15
N PHE A 69 -9.27 -4.32 -6.89
CA PHE A 69 -9.93 -5.19 -7.87
C PHE A 69 -10.23 -4.46 -9.19
N GLY A 70 -9.54 -3.32 -9.45
CA GLY A 70 -9.80 -2.42 -10.56
C GLY A 70 -11.14 -1.68 -10.41
N PRO A 71 -11.44 -1.07 -9.24
CA PRO A 71 -12.76 -0.48 -8.99
C PRO A 71 -12.97 0.80 -9.81
N ASP A 72 -14.21 0.99 -10.27
CA ASP A 72 -14.70 2.28 -10.77
C ASP A 72 -15.64 2.89 -9.72
N PHE A 73 -15.18 3.91 -9.00
CA PHE A 73 -15.93 4.52 -7.90
C PHE A 73 -17.08 5.44 -8.35
N THR A 74 -17.40 5.48 -9.64
CA THR A 74 -18.71 5.95 -10.13
C THR A 74 -19.78 4.87 -10.05
N GLN A 75 -19.38 3.60 -9.84
CA GLN A 75 -20.28 2.44 -9.82
C GLN A 75 -20.60 2.03 -8.40
N ARG A 76 -21.91 1.88 -8.10
CA ARG A 76 -22.39 1.48 -6.78
C ARG A 76 -21.79 0.16 -6.30
N GLU A 77 -21.68 -0.81 -7.20
CA GLU A 77 -21.09 -2.13 -6.90
C GLU A 77 -19.65 -2.03 -6.39
N SER A 78 -18.83 -1.20 -7.04
CA SER A 78 -17.44 -0.96 -6.60
C SER A 78 -17.39 -0.33 -5.20
N ILE A 79 -18.27 0.65 -4.94
CA ILE A 79 -18.34 1.30 -3.63
C ILE A 79 -18.79 0.31 -2.55
N ASP A 80 -19.83 -0.49 -2.80
CA ASP A 80 -20.35 -1.45 -1.83
C ASP A 80 -19.35 -2.56 -1.53
N ARG A 81 -18.64 -3.06 -2.55
CA ARG A 81 -17.56 -4.04 -2.36
C ARG A 81 -16.40 -3.47 -1.57
N SER A 82 -15.98 -2.25 -1.86
CA SER A 82 -14.92 -1.57 -1.09
C SER A 82 -15.31 -1.36 0.38
N LYS A 83 -16.58 -1.04 0.66
CA LYS A 83 -17.09 -0.98 2.04
C LYS A 83 -16.99 -2.33 2.75
N LEU A 84 -17.38 -3.40 2.08
CA LEU A 84 -17.24 -4.76 2.65
C LEU A 84 -15.77 -5.06 2.97
N ILE A 85 -14.83 -4.71 2.09
CA ILE A 85 -13.40 -4.92 2.33
C ILE A 85 -12.93 -4.10 3.54
N ILE A 86 -13.38 -2.85 3.69
CA ILE A 86 -13.04 -2.00 4.85
C ILE A 86 -13.59 -2.60 6.16
N GLU A 87 -14.82 -3.13 6.16
CA GLU A 87 -15.40 -3.83 7.31
C GLU A 87 -14.58 -5.06 7.68
N LYS A 88 -14.24 -5.91 6.69
CA LYS A 88 -13.45 -7.12 6.92
C LYS A 88 -12.02 -6.81 7.37
N ALA A 89 -11.41 -5.77 6.83
CA ALA A 89 -10.12 -5.29 7.32
C ALA A 89 -10.21 -4.90 8.81
N LYS A 90 -11.24 -4.17 9.20
CA LYS A 90 -11.48 -3.81 10.60
C LYS A 90 -11.69 -5.02 11.51
N GLU A 91 -12.47 -6.01 11.07
CA GLU A 91 -12.67 -7.26 11.79
C GLU A 91 -11.35 -8.04 11.98
N LEU A 92 -10.46 -7.99 10.99
CA LEU A 92 -9.11 -8.57 11.05
C LEU A 92 -8.14 -7.78 11.95
N GLY A 93 -8.52 -6.58 12.40
CA GLY A 93 -7.69 -5.72 13.24
C GLY A 93 -6.82 -4.74 12.45
N CYS A 94 -7.08 -4.58 11.15
CA CYS A 94 -6.41 -3.61 10.30
C CYS A 94 -7.27 -2.36 10.10
N SER A 95 -6.64 -1.20 10.09
CA SER A 95 -7.34 0.09 9.89
C SER A 95 -6.97 0.79 8.58
N ILE A 96 -6.19 0.16 7.70
CA ILE A 96 -5.77 0.76 6.42
C ILE A 96 -6.16 -0.19 5.30
N VAL A 97 -6.98 0.31 4.36
CA VAL A 97 -7.30 -0.38 3.11
C VAL A 97 -6.75 0.42 1.95
N THR A 98 -5.86 -0.21 1.18
CA THR A 98 -5.18 0.40 0.03
C THR A 98 -5.81 -0.05 -1.28
N THR A 99 -5.84 0.81 -2.27
CA THR A 99 -6.27 0.46 -3.63
C THR A 99 -5.77 1.50 -4.63
N HIS A 100 -5.55 1.09 -5.88
CA HIS A 100 -5.47 2.06 -6.97
C HIS A 100 -6.83 2.72 -7.16
N ILE A 101 -6.82 4.02 -7.42
CA ILE A 101 -8.05 4.79 -7.61
C ILE A 101 -8.29 5.15 -9.09
N GLY A 102 -7.72 4.35 -9.99
CA GLY A 102 -7.87 4.54 -11.43
C GLY A 102 -7.05 5.70 -11.97
N HIS A 103 -7.43 6.18 -13.15
CA HIS A 103 -6.72 7.28 -13.81
C HIS A 103 -7.30 8.63 -13.39
N LEU A 104 -6.52 9.39 -12.63
CA LEU A 104 -6.85 10.76 -12.23
C LEU A 104 -6.35 11.75 -13.27
N THR A 105 -7.12 12.81 -13.50
CA THR A 105 -6.74 13.92 -14.36
C THR A 105 -6.95 15.25 -13.64
N ASP A 106 -6.28 16.30 -14.15
CA ASP A 106 -6.44 17.68 -13.68
C ASP A 106 -7.77 18.31 -14.09
N GLU A 107 -8.51 17.66 -14.99
CA GLU A 107 -9.70 18.22 -15.62
C GLU A 107 -10.93 18.05 -14.74
N ASP A 108 -11.70 19.12 -14.54
CA ASP A 108 -13.00 19.09 -13.89
C ASP A 108 -14.07 18.59 -14.89
N THR A 109 -14.21 17.27 -14.99
CA THR A 109 -15.24 16.64 -15.80
C THR A 109 -16.40 16.13 -14.94
N PRO A 110 -17.63 15.98 -15.50
CA PRO A 110 -18.73 15.37 -14.77
C PRO A 110 -18.39 13.98 -14.20
N ARG A 111 -17.58 13.19 -14.94
CA ARG A 111 -17.10 11.90 -14.47
C ARG A 111 -16.20 12.02 -13.22
N MET A 112 -15.26 12.98 -13.23
CA MET A 112 -14.38 13.22 -12.08
C MET A 112 -15.16 13.70 -10.85
N GLU A 113 -16.24 14.46 -11.04
CA GLU A 113 -17.12 14.87 -9.96
C GLU A 113 -17.87 13.67 -9.34
N GLU A 114 -18.38 12.76 -10.16
CA GLU A 114 -19.03 11.52 -9.68
C GLU A 114 -18.01 10.62 -8.99
N TYR A 115 -16.83 10.49 -9.56
CA TYR A 115 -15.72 9.72 -8.98
C TYR A 115 -15.34 10.24 -7.59
N ARG A 116 -15.18 11.56 -7.46
CA ARG A 116 -14.91 12.25 -6.18
C ARG A 116 -15.99 11.96 -5.14
N LYS A 117 -17.27 11.94 -5.51
CA LYS A 117 -18.36 11.60 -4.61
C LYS A 117 -18.29 10.17 -4.10
N GLY A 118 -17.95 9.22 -4.98
CA GLY A 118 -17.77 7.82 -4.58
C GLY A 118 -16.60 7.63 -3.62
N VAL A 119 -15.46 8.27 -3.89
CA VAL A 119 -14.30 8.25 -3.00
C VAL A 119 -14.61 8.94 -1.66
N TYR A 120 -15.32 10.07 -1.68
CA TYR A 120 -15.76 10.76 -0.47
C TYR A 120 -16.67 9.88 0.39
N GLU A 121 -17.59 9.14 -0.22
CA GLU A 121 -18.46 8.19 0.49
C GLU A 121 -17.65 7.09 1.18
N LEU A 122 -16.62 6.56 0.51
CA LEU A 122 -15.71 5.56 1.08
C LEU A 122 -14.85 6.14 2.21
N ALA A 123 -14.37 7.37 2.05
CA ALA A 123 -13.61 8.08 3.10
C ALA A 123 -14.46 8.30 4.36
N CYS A 124 -15.72 8.73 4.21
CA CYS A 124 -16.65 8.87 5.32
C CYS A 124 -16.91 7.53 6.01
N PHE A 125 -17.10 6.48 5.22
CA PHE A 125 -17.33 5.13 5.73
C PHE A 125 -16.13 4.60 6.51
N ALA A 126 -14.92 4.70 5.94
CA ALA A 126 -13.68 4.29 6.60
C ALA A 126 -13.47 5.04 7.93
N ASP A 127 -13.65 6.38 7.92
CA ASP A 127 -13.54 7.20 9.13
C ASP A 127 -14.56 6.79 10.22
N SER A 128 -15.78 6.43 9.85
CA SER A 128 -16.80 5.97 10.79
C SER A 128 -16.39 4.71 11.57
N LEU A 129 -15.48 3.91 10.99
CA LEU A 129 -14.88 2.72 11.59
C LEU A 129 -13.50 2.99 12.23
N GLY A 130 -13.03 4.24 12.23
CA GLY A 130 -11.67 4.58 12.64
C GLY A 130 -10.61 3.95 11.75
N SER A 131 -10.85 3.97 10.45
CA SER A 131 -10.01 3.38 9.40
C SER A 131 -9.70 4.42 8.32
N TRP A 132 -8.77 4.09 7.43
CA TRP A 132 -8.44 4.86 6.24
C TRP A 132 -8.72 4.05 4.97
N PHE A 133 -9.31 4.74 3.99
CA PHE A 133 -9.31 4.33 2.60
C PHE A 133 -8.15 5.05 1.93
N ALA A 134 -7.15 4.33 1.44
CA ALA A 134 -5.88 4.90 1.01
C ALA A 134 -5.64 4.69 -0.49
N ALA A 135 -5.54 5.79 -1.23
CA ALA A 135 -5.17 5.77 -2.64
C ALA A 135 -3.70 5.37 -2.79
N GLU A 136 -3.42 4.37 -3.62
CA GLU A 136 -2.06 4.08 -4.00
C GLU A 136 -1.58 5.03 -5.10
N THR A 137 -0.36 5.56 -4.97
CA THR A 137 0.29 6.30 -6.05
C THR A 137 0.42 5.39 -7.28
N GLY A 138 0.03 5.89 -8.44
CA GLY A 138 -0.12 5.08 -9.66
C GLY A 138 0.41 5.76 -10.91
N THR A 139 -0.47 5.99 -11.87
CA THR A 139 -0.12 6.57 -13.18
C THR A 139 -0.11 8.09 -13.18
N GLU A 140 -0.62 8.73 -12.15
CA GLU A 140 -0.64 10.18 -11.98
C GLU A 140 0.58 10.68 -11.21
N THR A 141 0.94 11.93 -11.42
CA THR A 141 1.96 12.59 -10.60
C THR A 141 1.46 12.87 -9.18
N ALA A 142 2.39 13.00 -8.24
CA ALA A 142 2.05 13.36 -6.86
C ALA A 142 1.26 14.69 -6.78
N ALA A 143 1.49 15.62 -7.72
CA ALA A 143 0.75 16.88 -7.80
C ALA A 143 -0.73 16.68 -8.18
N VAL A 144 -1.01 15.80 -9.14
CA VAL A 144 -2.38 15.45 -9.54
C VAL A 144 -3.11 14.75 -8.41
N LEU A 145 -2.45 13.75 -7.78
CA LEU A 145 -3.02 13.06 -6.63
C LEU A 145 -3.29 14.04 -5.47
N ARG A 146 -2.36 14.95 -5.18
CA ARG A 146 -2.54 15.98 -4.12
C ARG A 146 -3.77 16.84 -4.38
N LYS A 147 -3.95 17.32 -5.61
CA LYS A 147 -5.13 18.11 -5.99
C LYS A 147 -6.44 17.33 -5.78
N PHE A 148 -6.43 16.05 -6.11
CA PHE A 148 -7.58 15.18 -5.90
C PHE A 148 -7.87 14.99 -4.41
N LEU A 149 -6.86 14.68 -3.59
CA LEU A 149 -6.98 14.54 -2.13
C LEU A 149 -7.56 15.81 -1.49
N ASP A 150 -7.02 16.97 -1.85
CA ASP A 150 -7.50 18.28 -1.37
C ASP A 150 -8.96 18.53 -1.77
N SER A 151 -9.38 18.05 -2.94
CA SER A 151 -10.75 18.19 -3.43
C SER A 151 -11.75 17.26 -2.72
N VAL A 152 -11.32 16.05 -2.31
CA VAL A 152 -12.11 15.14 -1.46
C VAL A 152 -12.18 15.67 -0.03
N ASN A 153 -11.07 16.20 0.48
CA ASN A 153 -10.95 16.87 1.78
C ASN A 153 -11.62 16.11 2.94
N HIS A 154 -11.26 14.86 3.14
CA HIS A 154 -11.80 14.05 4.23
C HIS A 154 -10.69 13.26 4.94
N LYS A 155 -10.68 13.28 6.29
CA LYS A 155 -9.64 12.63 7.11
C LYS A 155 -9.59 11.10 7.01
N GLY A 156 -10.66 10.45 6.56
CA GLY A 156 -10.68 9.01 6.28
C GLY A 156 -10.10 8.64 4.92
N PHE A 157 -9.61 9.63 4.13
CA PHE A 157 -8.94 9.41 2.86
C PHE A 157 -7.45 9.69 3.00
N GLY A 158 -6.62 8.71 2.69
CA GLY A 158 -5.17 8.79 2.80
C GLY A 158 -4.46 8.30 1.55
N VAL A 159 -3.14 8.16 1.66
CA VAL A 159 -2.26 7.68 0.61
C VAL A 159 -1.49 6.45 1.07
N ASN A 160 -1.51 5.41 0.25
CA ASN A 160 -0.50 4.37 0.23
C ASN A 160 0.59 4.80 -0.78
N PHE A 161 1.74 5.21 -0.27
CA PHE A 161 2.78 5.79 -1.10
C PHE A 161 3.70 4.71 -1.66
N ASP A 162 3.61 4.45 -2.96
CA ASP A 162 4.55 3.61 -3.70
C ASP A 162 5.53 4.50 -4.48
N PRO A 163 6.83 4.52 -4.11
CA PRO A 163 7.82 5.35 -4.78
C PRO A 163 8.14 4.85 -6.19
N ALA A 164 8.06 3.53 -6.42
CA ALA A 164 8.37 2.96 -7.72
C ALA A 164 7.31 3.26 -8.77
N ASN A 165 6.03 3.31 -8.39
CA ASN A 165 4.96 3.68 -9.30
C ASN A 165 5.13 5.12 -9.81
N LEU A 166 5.58 6.05 -8.97
CA LEU A 166 5.91 7.41 -9.40
C LEU A 166 7.05 7.42 -10.43
N VAL A 167 8.13 6.66 -10.19
CA VAL A 167 9.24 6.54 -11.15
C VAL A 167 8.79 5.86 -12.44
N MET A 168 8.15 4.69 -12.32
CA MET A 168 7.82 3.84 -13.46
C MET A 168 6.69 4.39 -14.32
N CYS A 169 5.60 4.78 -13.68
CA CYS A 169 4.34 5.07 -14.36
C CYS A 169 4.12 6.57 -14.60
N ALA A 170 4.45 7.41 -13.61
CA ALA A 170 4.19 8.84 -13.66
C ALA A 170 5.38 9.69 -14.15
N ASP A 171 6.61 9.13 -14.24
CA ASP A 171 7.84 9.86 -14.53
C ASP A 171 8.05 11.04 -13.54
N ASP A 172 7.80 10.77 -12.25
CA ASP A 172 7.78 11.78 -11.19
C ASP A 172 8.84 11.46 -10.11
N ASP A 173 9.22 12.47 -9.32
CA ASP A 173 10.22 12.36 -8.26
C ASP A 173 9.56 11.91 -6.94
N PRO A 174 9.81 10.68 -6.46
CA PRO A 174 9.19 10.18 -5.24
C PRO A 174 9.64 10.95 -3.98
N VAL A 175 10.82 11.59 -3.98
CA VAL A 175 11.28 12.39 -2.83
C VAL A 175 10.45 13.67 -2.69
N GLN A 176 10.22 14.37 -3.80
CA GLN A 176 9.31 15.51 -3.84
C GLN A 176 7.87 15.07 -3.54
N GLY A 177 7.45 13.91 -4.06
CA GLY A 177 6.16 13.31 -3.80
C GLY A 177 5.88 13.11 -2.30
N VAL A 178 6.85 12.61 -1.53
CA VAL A 178 6.71 12.48 -0.07
C VAL A 178 6.40 13.82 0.60
N HIS A 179 7.14 14.87 0.27
CA HIS A 179 6.90 16.20 0.87
C HIS A 179 5.57 16.79 0.45
N LEU A 180 5.15 16.57 -0.80
CA LEU A 180 3.89 17.07 -1.32
C LEU A 180 2.69 16.38 -0.68
N LEU A 181 2.78 15.06 -0.45
CA LEU A 181 1.69 14.22 0.06
C LEU A 181 1.78 13.98 1.59
N LYS A 182 2.70 14.62 2.29
CA LYS A 182 3.06 14.36 3.70
C LYS A 182 1.88 14.25 4.66
N ASP A 183 0.84 15.06 4.46
CA ASP A 183 -0.32 15.14 5.34
C ASP A 183 -1.33 14.00 5.11
N TYR A 184 -1.13 13.21 4.04
CA TYR A 184 -2.02 12.15 3.61
C TYR A 184 -1.40 10.75 3.70
N ILE A 185 -0.06 10.62 3.80
CA ILE A 185 0.62 9.33 3.80
C ILE A 185 0.28 8.56 5.08
N VAL A 186 -0.47 7.45 4.93
CA VAL A 186 -0.85 6.55 6.03
C VAL A 186 -0.16 5.19 5.94
N HIS A 187 0.31 4.82 4.76
CA HIS A 187 1.05 3.58 4.48
C HIS A 187 2.04 3.80 3.34
N THR A 188 3.07 2.96 3.23
CA THR A 188 4.02 3.03 2.12
C THR A 188 4.41 1.64 1.63
N HIS A 189 4.69 1.54 0.32
CA HIS A 189 5.38 0.40 -0.24
C HIS A 189 6.91 0.63 -0.29
N ALA A 190 7.64 -0.45 -0.27
CA ALA A 190 9.04 -0.53 -0.62
C ALA A 190 9.14 -1.38 -1.89
N LYS A 191 9.15 -0.71 -3.02
CA LYS A 191 9.21 -1.25 -4.37
C LYS A 191 10.21 -0.44 -5.18
N ASP A 192 10.82 -1.04 -6.19
CA ASP A 192 11.75 -0.34 -7.07
C ASP A 192 11.56 -0.74 -8.52
N GLY A 193 11.86 0.16 -9.42
CA GLY A 193 11.67 -0.05 -10.83
C GLY A 193 12.40 0.99 -11.67
N VAL A 194 12.42 0.75 -12.96
CA VAL A 194 13.00 1.65 -13.94
C VAL A 194 11.98 2.01 -15.01
N ARG A 195 12.04 3.27 -15.47
CA ARG A 195 11.32 3.74 -16.65
C ARG A 195 12.30 3.84 -17.79
N ASN A 196 11.95 3.26 -18.94
CA ASN A 196 12.74 3.32 -20.15
C ASN A 196 12.41 4.58 -20.97
N PRO A 197 13.29 5.00 -21.89
CA PRO A 197 13.04 6.18 -22.73
C PRO A 197 11.79 6.08 -23.63
N ASP A 198 11.32 4.88 -23.93
CA ASP A 198 10.10 4.62 -24.70
C ASP A 198 8.84 4.57 -23.81
N ALA A 199 8.95 5.00 -22.56
CA ALA A 199 7.93 4.97 -21.54
C ALA A 199 7.48 3.56 -21.06
N SER A 200 8.10 2.49 -21.56
CA SER A 200 7.95 1.19 -20.93
C SER A 200 8.64 1.17 -19.55
N PHE A 201 8.25 0.27 -18.68
CA PHE A 201 8.84 0.17 -17.37
C PHE A 201 9.09 -1.30 -16.96
N LEU A 202 9.96 -1.46 -15.98
CA LEU A 202 10.30 -2.76 -15.41
C LEU A 202 10.47 -2.63 -13.91
N GLU A 203 9.72 -3.42 -13.14
CA GLU A 203 10.00 -3.61 -11.72
C GLU A 203 11.27 -4.44 -11.56
N VAL A 204 12.14 -4.00 -10.66
CA VAL A 204 13.43 -4.64 -10.37
C VAL A 204 13.57 -4.89 -8.85
N PRO A 205 14.51 -5.75 -8.42
CA PRO A 205 14.80 -5.90 -7.00
C PRO A 205 15.17 -4.58 -6.34
N LEU A 206 14.77 -4.42 -5.08
CA LEU A 206 14.93 -3.20 -4.31
C LEU A 206 16.40 -2.72 -4.31
N GLY A 207 16.60 -1.43 -4.57
CA GLY A 207 17.92 -0.81 -4.71
C GLY A 207 18.61 -1.02 -6.07
N LYS A 208 17.88 -1.55 -7.07
CA LYS A 208 18.38 -1.75 -8.43
C LYS A 208 17.66 -0.89 -9.48
N GLY A 209 16.72 -0.08 -9.05
CA GLY A 209 15.92 0.77 -9.91
C GLY A 209 16.25 2.26 -9.80
N GLY A 210 15.22 3.08 -10.06
CA GLY A 210 15.33 4.54 -10.09
C GLY A 210 14.98 5.23 -8.78
N VAL A 211 14.53 4.50 -7.76
CA VAL A 211 14.22 5.08 -6.45
C VAL A 211 15.50 5.35 -5.66
N ASP A 212 15.80 6.62 -5.35
CA ASP A 212 16.88 6.99 -4.43
C ASP A 212 16.44 6.72 -2.98
N PHE A 213 16.64 5.48 -2.51
CA PHE A 213 16.22 5.07 -1.17
C PHE A 213 16.89 5.85 -0.04
N ASP A 214 18.11 6.36 -0.20
CA ASP A 214 18.73 7.19 0.82
C ASP A 214 17.94 8.48 1.01
N LYS A 215 17.55 9.15 -0.07
CA LYS A 215 16.72 10.36 0.00
C LYS A 215 15.26 10.08 0.34
N TYR A 216 14.68 9.01 -0.21
CA TYR A 216 13.29 8.64 0.04
C TYR A 216 13.05 8.35 1.54
N LEU A 217 13.89 7.52 2.15
CA LEU A 217 13.78 7.19 3.57
C LEU A 217 14.08 8.41 4.47
N ALA A 218 15.02 9.27 4.07
CA ALA A 218 15.25 10.53 4.76
C ALA A 218 14.01 11.44 4.72
N ALA A 219 13.39 11.60 3.55
CA ALA A 219 12.17 12.39 3.40
C ALA A 219 11.00 11.84 4.23
N LEU A 220 10.79 10.53 4.26
CA LEU A 220 9.81 9.90 5.15
C LEU A 220 10.09 10.18 6.63
N ASN A 221 11.36 10.15 7.04
CA ASN A 221 11.74 10.47 8.41
C ASN A 221 11.54 11.96 8.74
N GLU A 222 11.84 12.86 7.81
CA GLU A 222 11.63 14.31 7.94
C GLU A 222 10.17 14.69 8.16
N ILE A 223 9.23 14.00 7.47
CA ILE A 223 7.80 14.20 7.68
C ILE A 223 7.26 13.49 8.94
N GLY A 224 8.12 12.76 9.67
CA GLY A 224 7.76 12.07 10.90
C GLY A 224 7.05 10.73 10.67
N TYR A 225 7.12 10.13 9.48
CA TYR A 225 6.50 8.84 9.20
C TYR A 225 7.10 7.72 10.07
N LYS A 226 6.24 6.95 10.72
CA LYS A 226 6.62 5.82 11.62
C LYS A 226 5.94 4.51 11.25
N GLY A 227 5.21 4.50 10.14
CA GLY A 227 4.49 3.33 9.66
C GLY A 227 5.38 2.26 9.03
N TYR A 228 4.78 1.45 8.20
CA TYR A 228 5.44 0.32 7.54
C TYR A 228 6.04 0.72 6.20
N LEU A 229 7.25 0.22 5.94
CA LEU A 229 7.85 0.08 4.62
C LEU A 229 7.47 -1.33 4.15
N THR A 230 6.36 -1.46 3.45
CA THR A 230 5.82 -2.77 3.05
C THR A 230 6.43 -3.18 1.71
N ILE A 231 7.26 -4.23 1.75
CA ILE A 231 7.93 -4.76 0.57
C ILE A 231 6.90 -5.38 -0.36
N GLU A 232 6.87 -4.89 -1.59
CA GLU A 232 6.10 -5.42 -2.69
C GLU A 232 7.03 -5.98 -3.77
N ARG A 233 6.74 -7.19 -4.25
CA ARG A 233 7.47 -7.86 -5.32
C ARG A 233 6.51 -8.65 -6.21
N GLU A 234 6.14 -8.07 -7.35
CA GLU A 234 5.15 -8.65 -8.26
C GLU A 234 5.77 -9.60 -9.28
N VAL A 235 7.01 -9.34 -9.68
CA VAL A 235 7.72 -10.09 -10.72
C VAL A 235 8.96 -10.80 -10.17
N GLY A 236 9.68 -11.53 -11.02
CA GLY A 236 10.89 -12.30 -10.66
C GLY A 236 10.61 -13.78 -10.42
N ASP A 237 11.66 -14.60 -10.58
CA ASP A 237 11.57 -16.06 -10.51
C ASP A 237 11.70 -16.60 -9.08
N ASN A 238 12.29 -15.80 -8.17
CA ASN A 238 12.51 -16.19 -6.77
C ASN A 238 12.10 -15.07 -5.81
N PRO A 239 10.79 -14.84 -5.64
CA PRO A 239 10.29 -13.73 -4.84
C PRO A 239 10.74 -13.80 -3.37
N ALA A 240 10.88 -14.99 -2.80
CA ALA A 240 11.34 -15.14 -1.41
C ALA A 240 12.79 -14.68 -1.23
N ALA A 241 13.66 -14.90 -2.21
CA ALA A 241 15.04 -14.40 -2.19
C ALA A 241 15.09 -12.88 -2.41
N ASP A 242 14.29 -12.37 -3.35
CA ASP A 242 14.20 -10.95 -3.63
C ASP A 242 13.67 -10.17 -2.41
N ILE A 243 12.65 -10.70 -1.73
CA ILE A 243 12.09 -10.11 -0.50
C ILE A 243 13.10 -10.16 0.65
N LYS A 244 13.86 -11.27 0.80
CA LYS A 244 14.94 -11.34 1.79
C LYS A 244 16.01 -10.26 1.54
N MET A 245 16.42 -10.09 0.29
CA MET A 245 17.37 -9.06 -0.10
C MET A 245 16.81 -7.65 0.16
N ALA A 246 15.51 -7.43 -0.09
CA ALA A 246 14.84 -6.16 0.20
C ALA A 246 14.81 -5.86 1.71
N VAL A 247 14.53 -6.85 2.55
CA VAL A 247 14.59 -6.71 4.03
C VAL A 247 15.99 -6.30 4.47
N ASP A 248 17.03 -7.02 4.01
CA ASP A 248 18.43 -6.71 4.36
C ASP A 248 18.82 -5.30 3.90
N PHE A 249 18.44 -4.93 2.68
CA PHE A 249 18.68 -3.60 2.11
C PHE A 249 18.01 -2.49 2.94
N LEU A 250 16.76 -2.65 3.34
CA LEU A 250 16.05 -1.65 4.16
C LEU A 250 16.70 -1.51 5.54
N HIS A 251 17.10 -2.60 6.18
CA HIS A 251 17.83 -2.55 7.45
C HIS A 251 19.16 -1.77 7.30
N GLU A 252 19.97 -2.09 6.29
CA GLU A 252 21.23 -1.38 6.03
C GLU A 252 21.01 0.13 5.82
N LYS A 253 20.00 0.50 5.02
CA LYS A 253 19.70 1.89 4.73
C LYS A 253 19.19 2.66 5.96
N LEU A 254 18.29 2.06 6.74
CA LEU A 254 17.76 2.67 7.95
C LEU A 254 18.85 2.84 9.01
N ASP A 255 19.71 1.83 9.22
CA ASP A 255 20.85 1.91 10.13
C ASP A 255 21.82 3.02 9.72
N LYS A 256 22.17 3.12 8.44
CA LYS A 256 23.03 4.17 7.90
C LYS A 256 22.46 5.58 8.13
N LEU A 257 21.15 5.72 8.08
CA LEU A 257 20.45 6.99 8.31
C LEU A 257 20.19 7.26 9.81
N GLY A 258 20.53 6.35 10.71
CA GLY A 258 20.24 6.45 12.14
C GLY A 258 18.75 6.36 12.46
N ILE A 259 17.95 5.75 11.58
CA ILE A 259 16.52 5.57 11.74
C ILE A 259 16.24 4.21 12.38
N GLY A 260 15.67 4.21 13.57
CA GLY A 260 15.33 2.96 14.27
C GLY A 260 14.31 2.11 13.52
N VAL A 261 14.57 0.79 13.45
CA VAL A 261 13.57 -0.20 13.00
C VAL A 261 12.79 -0.66 14.23
N GLU A 262 11.49 -0.42 14.22
CA GLU A 262 10.58 -0.85 15.28
C GLU A 262 10.01 -2.25 14.93
N LYS A 263 9.80 -3.06 15.95
CA LYS A 263 9.15 -4.38 15.81
C LYS A 263 7.63 -4.25 15.85
#